data_815b30598143246301d465b042cf7b40
#
_entry.id   815b30598143246301d465b042cf7b40
#
_cell.length_a   1.000
_cell.length_b   1.000
_cell.length_c   1.000
_cell.angle_alpha   90.00
_cell.angle_beta   90.00
_cell.angle_gamma   90.00
#
_symmetry.space_group_name_H-M   'P 1'
#
loop_
_entity.id
_entity.type
_entity.pdbx_description
1 polymer ?
#
loop_
_entity_poly.entity_id
_entity_poly.type
_entity_poly.pdbx_seq_one_letter_code
_entity_poly.pdbx_strand_id
1 'polypeptide(L)'
;MANILRTVIKIITCIALVICPMPEQKCEPEFDGTFLQSWMSAYWDDERWQEEIDVMKEAGIKYLIIQDVASKSTNGDWTVYYHSDLEVFEGADFSANDVVESALRNCDGSGIKVMIGLGLFDNWWNKSGFGDEYSELCDVCSDMIAEIHENYVKEYPDAFYGWYFTPEMSNGPLVKLSSPFIAKGINKVIDAIEKTDASAPLLLSPYFSQFGANPEIESAKIFWTSFLSRVDFRSQDIFCPQDAVGAGWVFEENLPNIWRMYSDAVKQSGKDIHLWANCENFTSPSFKSNTSGLTTPFPTENTEYVTATLDRFVRQMEIASHYAENIITFSYNHYYSPVYTDPMFHETYLDYLENGHVLESEAPTAPTALAFSTDSDGNTVLGWQASSDNIGVAYYRVCADGKFVARSEYWQENAVTIADAQSGTVYSIVAYDAAGNPSAAAEITF
;
A
#
# COMPACT_ATOMS: atom_id res chain seq x y z
N MET A 1 -2.60 -21.95 48.05
CA MET A 1 -1.34 -22.25 47.31
C MET A 1 -1.57 -22.54 45.82
N ALA A 2 -2.52 -23.38 45.41
CA ALA A 2 -2.74 -23.68 43.98
C ALA A 2 -3.20 -22.49 43.10
N ASN A 3 -3.96 -21.55 43.64
CA ASN A 3 -4.41 -20.36 42.89
C ASN A 3 -3.30 -19.31 42.71
N ILE A 4 -2.37 -19.22 43.70
CA ILE A 4 -1.22 -18.31 43.59
C ILE A 4 -0.22 -18.87 42.57
N LEU A 5 -0.04 -20.16 42.54
CA LEU A 5 0.84 -20.82 41.56
C LEU A 5 0.30 -20.69 40.12
N ARG A 6 -1.02 -20.77 39.91
CA ARG A 6 -1.65 -20.52 38.60
C ARG A 6 -1.55 -19.09 38.14
N THR A 7 -1.65 -18.13 39.07
CA THR A 7 -1.48 -16.69 38.74
C THR A 7 -0.03 -16.35 38.44
N VAL A 8 0.92 -16.91 39.18
CA VAL A 8 2.37 -16.73 38.92
C VAL A 8 2.77 -17.38 37.61
N ILE A 9 2.23 -18.57 37.26
CA ILE A 9 2.48 -19.20 35.97
C ILE A 9 1.90 -18.39 34.82
N LYS A 10 0.68 -17.80 34.98
CA LYS A 10 0.12 -16.89 33.97
C LYS A 10 0.94 -15.60 33.80
N ILE A 11 1.46 -15.04 34.88
CA ILE A 11 2.32 -13.85 34.84
C ILE A 11 3.68 -14.21 34.21
N ILE A 12 4.26 -15.35 34.51
CA ILE A 12 5.51 -15.82 33.89
C ILE A 12 5.31 -16.18 32.43
N THR A 13 4.14 -16.69 32.03
CA THR A 13 3.82 -16.97 30.60
C THR A 13 3.54 -15.66 29.83
N CYS A 14 3.06 -14.61 30.47
CA CYS A 14 2.94 -13.26 29.87
C CYS A 14 4.28 -12.50 29.82
N ILE A 15 5.29 -12.86 30.63
CA ILE A 15 6.62 -12.23 30.65
C ILE A 15 7.62 -12.97 29.76
N ALA A 16 7.30 -14.18 29.32
CA ALA A 16 8.05 -14.90 28.30
C ALA A 16 7.52 -14.63 26.87
N LEU A 17 6.99 -13.45 26.57
CA LEU A 17 7.23 -12.80 25.30
C LEU A 17 8.76 -12.59 25.27
N VAL A 18 9.48 -13.53 24.69
CA VAL A 18 10.84 -13.30 24.21
C VAL A 18 10.69 -12.11 23.27
N ILE A 19 10.99 -10.92 23.77
CA ILE A 19 11.24 -9.76 22.92
C ILE A 19 12.51 -10.17 22.17
N CYS A 20 12.31 -10.89 21.06
CA CYS A 20 13.39 -11.12 20.14
C CYS A 20 13.78 -9.74 19.66
N PRO A 21 14.98 -9.24 19.97
CA PRO A 21 15.36 -7.89 19.55
C PRO A 21 15.20 -7.80 18.03
N MET A 22 14.74 -6.64 17.57
CA MET A 22 14.72 -6.33 16.13
C MET A 22 16.15 -6.49 15.60
N PRO A 23 16.36 -7.01 14.40
CA PRO A 23 17.68 -7.04 13.79
C PRO A 23 18.22 -5.61 13.63
N GLU A 24 19.50 -5.49 13.29
CA GLU A 24 20.07 -4.20 12.91
C GLU A 24 19.33 -3.61 11.71
N GLN A 25 19.13 -2.31 11.72
CA GLN A 25 18.46 -1.57 10.64
C GLN A 25 19.27 -1.69 9.34
N LYS A 26 18.61 -1.91 8.22
CA LYS A 26 19.23 -2.10 6.91
C LYS A 26 19.11 -0.89 6.00
N CYS A 27 18.05 -0.10 6.17
CA CYS A 27 17.84 1.16 5.45
C CYS A 27 17.21 2.18 6.40
N GLU A 28 17.20 3.46 6.00
CA GLU A 28 16.51 4.50 6.76
C GLU A 28 14.98 4.29 6.69
N PRO A 29 14.20 4.77 7.68
CA PRO A 29 12.75 4.66 7.71
C PRO A 29 12.09 5.71 6.81
N GLU A 30 12.45 5.71 5.54
CA GLU A 30 11.94 6.55 4.46
C GLU A 30 11.62 5.70 3.23
N PHE A 31 10.79 6.21 2.32
CA PHE A 31 10.48 5.46 1.10
C PHE A 31 11.31 5.96 -0.08
N ASP A 32 11.94 5.03 -0.76
CA ASP A 32 12.78 5.24 -1.95
C ASP A 32 11.99 5.16 -3.26
N GLY A 33 10.75 4.69 -3.23
CA GLY A 33 9.96 4.47 -4.44
C GLY A 33 8.47 4.49 -4.20
N THR A 34 7.72 4.59 -5.29
CA THR A 34 6.27 4.61 -5.27
C THR A 34 5.66 3.87 -6.44
N PHE A 35 4.48 3.31 -6.23
CA PHE A 35 3.60 2.91 -7.32
C PHE A 35 2.87 4.12 -7.90
N LEU A 36 2.66 4.09 -9.23
CA LEU A 36 1.79 5.01 -9.94
C LEU A 36 0.79 4.20 -10.75
N GLN A 37 -0.48 4.42 -10.51
CA GLN A 37 -1.58 3.77 -11.21
C GLN A 37 -1.72 4.35 -12.62
N SER A 38 -1.76 3.49 -13.66
CA SER A 38 -1.78 3.92 -15.06
C SER A 38 -2.99 4.80 -15.40
N TRP A 39 -4.16 4.52 -14.80
CA TRP A 39 -5.36 5.33 -15.01
C TRP A 39 -5.19 6.78 -14.52
N MET A 40 -4.33 7.04 -13.52
CA MET A 40 -4.02 8.42 -13.07
C MET A 40 -3.21 9.15 -14.13
N SER A 41 -2.13 8.53 -14.62
CA SER A 41 -1.16 9.16 -15.53
C SER A 41 -1.58 9.13 -17.00
N ALA A 42 -2.63 8.38 -17.35
CA ALA A 42 -3.14 8.26 -18.72
C ALA A 42 -3.53 9.60 -19.38
N TYR A 43 -3.78 10.63 -18.57
CA TYR A 43 -4.17 11.96 -19.05
C TYR A 43 -3.15 13.05 -18.73
N TRP A 44 -1.97 12.68 -18.21
CA TRP A 44 -0.94 13.64 -17.89
C TRP A 44 -0.21 14.07 -19.17
N ASP A 45 -0.04 15.37 -19.34
CA ASP A 45 0.88 15.96 -20.30
C ASP A 45 2.31 16.08 -19.69
N ASP A 46 3.25 16.57 -20.50
CA ASP A 46 4.63 16.67 -20.06
C ASP A 46 4.82 17.66 -18.89
N GLU A 47 4.00 18.73 -18.83
CA GLU A 47 4.05 19.71 -17.73
C GLU A 47 3.64 19.02 -16.42
N ARG A 48 2.54 18.25 -16.44
CA ARG A 48 2.08 17.48 -15.29
C ARG A 48 3.08 16.40 -14.86
N TRP A 49 3.72 15.71 -15.82
CA TRP A 49 4.78 14.76 -15.51
C TRP A 49 5.97 15.43 -14.81
N GLN A 50 6.41 16.62 -15.26
CA GLN A 50 7.51 17.34 -14.63
C GLN A 50 7.14 17.79 -13.20
N GLU A 51 5.94 18.31 -12.97
CA GLU A 51 5.45 18.67 -11.64
C GLU A 51 5.51 17.47 -10.68
N GLU A 52 5.03 16.30 -11.09
CA GLU A 52 5.07 15.09 -10.28
C GLU A 52 6.50 14.58 -10.04
N ILE A 53 7.37 14.64 -11.05
CA ILE A 53 8.79 14.26 -10.94
C ILE A 53 9.52 15.18 -9.94
N ASP A 54 9.27 16.47 -9.97
CA ASP A 54 9.92 17.42 -9.09
C ASP A 54 9.55 17.15 -7.63
N VAL A 55 8.26 16.98 -7.31
CA VAL A 55 7.83 16.67 -5.92
C VAL A 55 8.23 15.26 -5.49
N MET A 56 8.29 14.29 -6.40
CA MET A 56 8.85 12.96 -6.09
C MET A 56 10.34 13.05 -5.71
N LYS A 57 11.13 13.90 -6.41
CA LYS A 57 12.54 14.10 -6.09
C LYS A 57 12.71 14.79 -4.74
N GLU A 58 11.88 15.78 -4.42
CA GLU A 58 11.86 16.42 -3.10
C GLU A 58 11.60 15.39 -1.99
N ALA A 59 10.67 14.45 -2.23
CA ALA A 59 10.38 13.34 -1.31
C ALA A 59 11.44 12.22 -1.29
N GLY A 60 12.55 12.35 -2.03
CA GLY A 60 13.63 11.36 -2.05
C GLY A 60 13.35 10.11 -2.91
N ILE A 61 12.31 10.11 -3.73
CA ILE A 61 11.92 8.97 -4.56
C ILE A 61 12.94 8.74 -5.68
N LYS A 62 13.40 7.49 -5.78
CA LYS A 62 14.37 6.99 -6.76
C LYS A 62 13.75 6.00 -7.74
N TYR A 63 12.64 5.35 -7.35
CA TYR A 63 11.97 4.32 -8.13
C TYR A 63 10.50 4.65 -8.34
N LEU A 64 10.06 4.68 -9.61
CA LEU A 64 8.68 4.81 -10.01
C LEU A 64 8.19 3.50 -10.61
N ILE A 65 7.21 2.86 -10.00
CA ILE A 65 6.63 1.60 -10.47
C ILE A 65 5.27 1.90 -11.08
N ILE A 66 5.17 1.85 -12.41
CA ILE A 66 3.88 1.90 -13.10
C ILE A 66 3.13 0.61 -12.76
N GLN A 67 1.90 0.71 -12.23
CA GLN A 67 1.23 -0.44 -11.63
C GLN A 67 0.89 -1.54 -12.66
N ASP A 68 0.28 -1.16 -13.80
CA ASP A 68 -0.05 -2.06 -14.90
C ASP A 68 -0.17 -1.25 -16.20
N VAL A 69 0.31 -1.76 -17.31
CA VAL A 69 0.19 -1.07 -18.60
C VAL A 69 -0.76 -1.76 -19.58
N ALA A 70 -1.40 -2.84 -19.14
CA ALA A 70 -2.54 -3.47 -19.81
C ALA A 70 -3.45 -4.12 -18.77
N SER A 71 -4.77 -3.91 -18.86
CA SER A 71 -5.74 -4.58 -18.00
C SER A 71 -6.86 -5.21 -18.81
N LYS A 72 -7.25 -6.43 -18.40
CA LYS A 72 -8.35 -7.18 -19.04
C LYS A 72 -9.58 -7.15 -18.14
N SER A 73 -10.66 -6.57 -18.62
CA SER A 73 -11.92 -6.49 -17.91
C SER A 73 -12.56 -7.89 -17.70
N THR A 74 -13.57 -7.95 -16.83
CA THR A 74 -14.36 -9.17 -16.62
C THR A 74 -15.11 -9.63 -17.88
N ASN A 75 -15.37 -8.74 -18.83
CA ASN A 75 -16.01 -9.03 -20.10
C ASN A 75 -15.03 -9.55 -21.15
N GLY A 76 -13.74 -9.53 -20.86
CA GLY A 76 -12.67 -9.98 -21.75
C GLY A 76 -12.05 -8.89 -22.61
N ASP A 77 -12.51 -7.64 -22.47
CA ASP A 77 -11.98 -6.50 -23.22
C ASP A 77 -10.69 -6.01 -22.56
N TRP A 78 -9.70 -5.64 -23.36
CA TRP A 78 -8.45 -5.06 -22.92
C TRP A 78 -8.50 -3.53 -22.95
N THR A 79 -7.90 -2.91 -21.91
CA THR A 79 -7.46 -1.52 -21.91
C THR A 79 -5.95 -1.51 -21.90
N VAL A 80 -5.32 -0.78 -22.82
CA VAL A 80 -3.86 -0.73 -23.00
C VAL A 80 -3.37 0.70 -22.82
N TYR A 81 -2.31 0.89 -22.06
CA TYR A 81 -1.74 2.20 -21.71
C TYR A 81 -0.44 2.51 -22.44
N TYR A 82 -0.14 1.80 -23.53
CA TYR A 82 0.98 2.04 -24.43
C TYR A 82 0.62 1.61 -25.86
N HIS A 83 1.31 2.13 -26.86
CA HIS A 83 1.08 1.70 -28.25
C HIS A 83 1.64 0.30 -28.48
N SER A 84 0.77 -0.64 -28.78
CA SER A 84 1.09 -2.05 -28.97
C SER A 84 0.62 -2.55 -30.33
N ASP A 85 1.47 -3.38 -30.97
CA ASP A 85 1.17 -4.12 -32.19
C ASP A 85 0.84 -5.60 -31.92
N LEU A 86 0.72 -6.01 -30.64
CA LEU A 86 0.38 -7.39 -30.28
C LEU A 86 -1.04 -7.75 -30.71
N GLU A 87 -1.20 -8.86 -31.41
CA GLU A 87 -2.50 -9.36 -31.90
C GLU A 87 -3.55 -9.51 -30.77
N VAL A 88 -3.11 -9.84 -29.55
CA VAL A 88 -3.99 -9.99 -28.37
C VAL A 88 -4.67 -8.66 -27.98
N PHE A 89 -4.11 -7.53 -28.37
CA PHE A 89 -4.64 -6.18 -28.12
C PHE A 89 -5.36 -5.57 -29.33
N GLU A 90 -5.58 -6.37 -30.40
CA GLU A 90 -6.36 -5.88 -31.55
C GLU A 90 -7.79 -5.50 -31.11
N GLY A 91 -8.15 -4.23 -31.29
CA GLY A 91 -9.46 -3.70 -30.88
C GLY A 91 -9.56 -3.34 -29.39
N ALA A 92 -8.47 -3.36 -28.63
CA ALA A 92 -8.43 -2.90 -27.25
C ALA A 92 -8.71 -1.39 -27.13
N ASP A 93 -9.25 -0.97 -26.00
CA ASP A 93 -9.35 0.44 -25.66
C ASP A 93 -7.94 0.97 -25.35
N PHE A 94 -7.54 2.04 -26.04
CA PHE A 94 -6.28 2.71 -25.78
C PHE A 94 -6.52 3.93 -24.85
N SER A 95 -5.60 4.13 -23.90
CA SER A 95 -5.62 5.30 -23.02
C SER A 95 -5.39 6.60 -23.82
N ALA A 96 -5.68 7.77 -23.20
CA ALA A 96 -5.52 9.07 -23.88
C ALA A 96 -4.07 9.35 -24.29
N ASN A 97 -3.09 8.91 -23.47
CA ASN A 97 -1.66 9.04 -23.72
C ASN A 97 -0.95 7.70 -23.57
N ASP A 98 0.21 7.56 -24.20
CA ASP A 98 1.13 6.43 -23.99
C ASP A 98 1.85 6.63 -22.65
N VAL A 99 1.42 5.87 -21.65
CA VAL A 99 1.96 5.96 -20.27
C VAL A 99 3.39 5.45 -20.21
N VAL A 100 3.74 4.40 -20.99
CA VAL A 100 5.09 3.82 -20.99
C VAL A 100 6.09 4.82 -21.57
N GLU A 101 5.79 5.37 -22.75
CA GLU A 101 6.64 6.37 -23.37
C GLU A 101 6.76 7.61 -22.49
N SER A 102 5.63 8.12 -22.00
CA SER A 102 5.61 9.34 -21.18
C SER A 102 6.42 9.18 -19.89
N ALA A 103 6.27 8.05 -19.18
CA ALA A 103 7.03 7.79 -17.97
C ALA A 103 8.54 7.69 -18.24
N LEU A 104 8.94 6.89 -19.23
CA LEU A 104 10.36 6.71 -19.57
C LEU A 104 10.98 8.00 -20.04
N ARG A 105 10.36 8.71 -20.98
CA ARG A 105 10.88 9.97 -21.55
C ARG A 105 11.02 11.06 -20.48
N ASN A 106 10.01 11.25 -19.65
CA ASN A 106 10.05 12.31 -18.64
C ASN A 106 10.97 11.98 -17.45
N CYS A 107 11.15 10.69 -17.13
CA CYS A 107 12.12 10.25 -16.13
C CYS A 107 13.57 10.20 -16.66
N ASP A 108 13.80 10.24 -17.98
CA ASP A 108 15.13 10.19 -18.55
C ASP A 108 15.97 11.41 -18.11
N GLY A 109 17.14 11.15 -17.51
CA GLY A 109 17.98 12.18 -16.92
C GLY A 109 17.47 12.81 -15.61
N SER A 110 16.28 12.48 -15.11
CA SER A 110 15.74 13.02 -13.86
C SER A 110 16.41 12.44 -12.59
N GLY A 111 16.97 11.25 -12.70
CA GLY A 111 17.48 10.44 -11.58
C GLY A 111 16.47 9.43 -11.04
N ILE A 112 15.20 9.48 -11.47
CA ILE A 112 14.18 8.49 -11.14
C ILE A 112 14.25 7.33 -12.14
N LYS A 113 14.20 6.11 -11.63
CA LYS A 113 14.21 4.85 -12.40
C LYS A 113 12.81 4.26 -12.48
N VAL A 114 12.40 3.86 -13.68
CA VAL A 114 11.05 3.36 -13.95
C VAL A 114 11.03 1.84 -14.00
N MET A 115 10.13 1.23 -13.25
CA MET A 115 9.72 -0.16 -13.41
C MET A 115 8.35 -0.20 -14.09
N ILE A 116 8.19 -1.08 -15.08
CA ILE A 116 6.95 -1.20 -15.85
C ILE A 116 6.17 -2.41 -15.38
N GLY A 117 4.96 -2.17 -14.87
CA GLY A 117 3.99 -3.21 -14.52
C GLY A 117 3.37 -3.82 -15.77
N LEU A 118 3.28 -5.13 -15.79
CA LEU A 118 2.81 -5.90 -16.93
C LEU A 118 1.26 -5.97 -16.99
N GLY A 119 0.73 -7.01 -17.60
CA GLY A 119 -0.70 -7.20 -17.74
C GLY A 119 -1.39 -7.66 -16.44
N LEU A 120 -2.63 -7.23 -16.23
CA LEU A 120 -3.48 -7.60 -15.09
C LEU A 120 -4.89 -7.98 -15.56
N PHE A 121 -5.60 -8.82 -14.80
CA PHE A 121 -7.03 -9.01 -14.91
C PHE A 121 -7.76 -8.26 -13.81
N ASP A 122 -8.75 -7.42 -14.15
CA ASP A 122 -9.50 -6.58 -13.20
C ASP A 122 -10.12 -7.36 -12.03
N ASN A 123 -10.48 -8.61 -12.25
CA ASN A 123 -11.07 -9.45 -11.21
C ASN A 123 -10.09 -10.46 -10.59
N TRP A 124 -8.78 -10.18 -10.69
CA TRP A 124 -7.73 -11.05 -10.17
C TRP A 124 -8.00 -11.48 -8.72
N TRP A 125 -8.36 -10.55 -7.85
CA TRP A 125 -8.60 -10.82 -6.42
C TRP A 125 -9.87 -11.61 -6.15
N ASN A 126 -10.83 -11.63 -7.07
CA ASN A 126 -12.12 -12.32 -6.94
C ASN A 126 -12.11 -13.71 -7.58
N LYS A 127 -11.10 -14.03 -8.39
CA LYS A 127 -10.98 -15.34 -9.04
C LYS A 127 -10.21 -16.32 -8.17
N SER A 128 -10.83 -17.47 -7.95
CA SER A 128 -10.22 -18.60 -7.25
C SER A 128 -9.34 -19.49 -8.15
N GLY A 129 -9.05 -19.07 -9.38
CA GLY A 129 -8.51 -19.95 -10.41
C GLY A 129 -7.21 -19.47 -11.03
N PHE A 130 -6.13 -20.09 -10.66
CA PHE A 130 -4.89 -20.15 -11.43
C PHE A 130 -5.04 -21.26 -12.49
N GLY A 131 -5.82 -20.98 -13.54
CA GLY A 131 -6.08 -21.89 -14.64
C GLY A 131 -5.46 -21.43 -15.96
N ASP A 132 -6.10 -21.77 -17.07
CA ASP A 132 -5.65 -21.41 -18.41
C ASP A 132 -5.50 -19.89 -18.58
N GLU A 133 -6.38 -19.08 -17.98
CA GLU A 133 -6.29 -17.62 -18.01
C GLU A 133 -5.00 -17.08 -17.40
N TYR A 134 -4.51 -17.67 -16.30
CA TYR A 134 -3.23 -17.26 -15.73
C TYR A 134 -2.05 -17.62 -16.64
N SER A 135 -2.11 -18.78 -17.30
CA SER A 135 -1.09 -19.16 -18.27
C SER A 135 -1.09 -18.22 -19.48
N GLU A 136 -2.28 -17.86 -19.98
CA GLU A 136 -2.48 -16.87 -21.05
C GLU A 136 -1.91 -15.50 -20.63
N LEU A 137 -2.21 -15.04 -19.42
CA LEU A 137 -1.65 -13.77 -18.89
C LEU A 137 -0.12 -13.79 -18.88
N CYS A 138 0.50 -14.88 -18.45
CA CYS A 138 1.97 -14.99 -18.47
C CYS A 138 2.53 -15.03 -19.91
N ASP A 139 1.80 -15.56 -20.89
CA ASP A 139 2.15 -15.48 -22.30
C ASP A 139 2.11 -14.03 -22.79
N VAL A 140 1.01 -13.35 -22.54
CA VAL A 140 0.84 -11.93 -22.88
C VAL A 140 1.92 -11.06 -22.22
N CYS A 141 2.17 -11.25 -20.92
CA CYS A 141 3.25 -10.54 -20.24
C CYS A 141 4.63 -10.77 -20.88
N SER A 142 4.90 -11.99 -21.35
CA SER A 142 6.16 -12.31 -22.03
C SER A 142 6.29 -11.60 -23.38
N ASP A 143 5.20 -11.51 -24.13
CA ASP A 143 5.17 -10.79 -25.42
C ASP A 143 5.26 -9.27 -25.19
N MET A 144 4.58 -8.72 -24.17
CA MET A 144 4.71 -7.31 -23.76
C MET A 144 6.15 -6.93 -23.42
N ILE A 145 6.88 -7.78 -22.68
CA ILE A 145 8.28 -7.53 -22.35
C ILE A 145 9.12 -7.37 -23.62
N ALA A 146 8.94 -8.26 -24.60
CA ALA A 146 9.69 -8.19 -25.84
C ALA A 146 9.37 -6.93 -26.65
N GLU A 147 8.09 -6.59 -26.76
CA GLU A 147 7.61 -5.41 -27.49
C GLU A 147 8.05 -4.10 -26.81
N ILE A 148 7.77 -3.96 -25.53
CA ILE A 148 8.09 -2.74 -24.78
C ILE A 148 9.62 -2.51 -24.72
N HIS A 149 10.38 -3.58 -24.55
CA HIS A 149 11.85 -3.46 -24.59
C HIS A 149 12.35 -2.96 -25.96
N GLU A 150 11.80 -3.52 -27.05
CA GLU A 150 12.20 -3.12 -28.41
C GLU A 150 11.81 -1.68 -28.73
N ASN A 151 10.57 -1.29 -28.38
CA ASN A 151 9.98 -0.03 -28.84
C ASN A 151 10.31 1.17 -27.93
N TYR A 152 10.56 0.94 -26.61
CA TYR A 152 10.70 2.02 -25.62
C TYR A 152 12.00 1.92 -24.82
N VAL A 153 12.33 0.75 -24.24
CA VAL A 153 13.47 0.64 -23.32
C VAL A 153 14.78 0.95 -24.03
N LYS A 154 14.92 0.55 -25.29
CA LYS A 154 16.14 0.88 -26.09
C LYS A 154 16.31 2.36 -26.35
N GLU A 155 15.23 3.13 -26.37
CA GLU A 155 15.25 4.58 -26.56
C GLU A 155 15.60 5.31 -25.26
N TYR A 156 15.11 4.81 -24.10
CA TYR A 156 15.30 5.41 -22.78
C TYR A 156 15.99 4.47 -21.79
N PRO A 157 17.20 3.95 -22.08
CA PRO A 157 17.87 2.94 -21.25
C PRO A 157 18.26 3.47 -19.86
N ASP A 158 18.46 4.78 -19.71
CA ASP A 158 18.84 5.40 -18.45
C ASP A 158 17.63 5.58 -17.51
N ALA A 159 16.43 5.68 -18.04
CA ALA A 159 15.19 5.75 -17.24
C ALA A 159 14.71 4.36 -16.80
N PHE A 160 14.80 3.36 -17.67
CA PHE A 160 14.32 2.02 -17.37
C PHE A 160 15.15 1.33 -16.29
N TYR A 161 14.45 0.66 -15.35
CA TYR A 161 15.08 -0.16 -14.32
C TYR A 161 14.71 -1.63 -14.42
N GLY A 162 13.41 -1.95 -14.60
CA GLY A 162 12.96 -3.33 -14.59
C GLY A 162 11.46 -3.48 -14.77
N TRP A 163 10.96 -4.65 -14.38
CA TRP A 163 9.58 -5.07 -14.58
C TRP A 163 8.86 -5.33 -13.26
N TYR A 164 7.58 -5.06 -13.22
CA TYR A 164 6.70 -5.46 -12.13
C TYR A 164 5.70 -6.51 -12.61
N PHE A 165 5.66 -7.65 -11.94
CA PHE A 165 4.65 -8.69 -12.18
C PHE A 165 3.41 -8.39 -11.36
N THR A 166 2.37 -7.92 -12.01
CA THR A 166 1.18 -7.33 -11.42
C THR A 166 0.28 -8.27 -10.63
N PRO A 167 0.16 -9.59 -10.94
CA PRO A 167 -0.70 -10.48 -10.17
C PRO A 167 -0.25 -10.61 -8.71
N GLU A 168 -1.02 -10.05 -7.81
CA GLU A 168 -0.75 -10.13 -6.38
C GLU A 168 -1.09 -11.51 -5.82
N MET A 169 -0.21 -12.02 -4.99
CA MET A 169 -0.38 -13.30 -4.32
C MET A 169 -0.56 -13.10 -2.82
N SER A 170 -1.29 -14.02 -2.19
CA SER A 170 -1.48 -13.99 -0.74
C SER A 170 -1.16 -15.34 -0.09
N ASN A 171 -1.21 -15.39 1.25
CA ASN A 171 -1.13 -16.64 2.01
C ASN A 171 -2.43 -17.46 1.96
N GLY A 172 -3.34 -17.18 1.04
CA GLY A 172 -4.62 -17.89 0.90
C GLY A 172 -4.47 -19.37 0.53
N PRO A 173 -5.43 -20.22 0.90
CA PRO A 173 -5.35 -21.68 0.66
C PRO A 173 -5.24 -22.05 -0.81
N LEU A 174 -5.95 -21.34 -1.69
CA LEU A 174 -5.93 -21.58 -3.12
C LEU A 174 -4.59 -21.20 -3.74
N VAL A 175 -3.99 -20.08 -3.33
CA VAL A 175 -2.65 -19.68 -3.73
C VAL A 175 -1.63 -20.72 -3.32
N LYS A 176 -1.73 -21.24 -2.08
CA LYS A 176 -0.84 -22.31 -1.58
C LYS A 176 -0.96 -23.59 -2.43
N LEU A 177 -2.17 -23.98 -2.77
CA LEU A 177 -2.41 -25.19 -3.59
C LEU A 177 -1.89 -25.02 -5.02
N SER A 178 -2.05 -23.83 -5.61
CA SER A 178 -1.66 -23.51 -6.97
C SER A 178 -0.21 -23.04 -7.11
N SER A 179 0.54 -22.94 -6.02
CA SER A 179 1.88 -22.34 -6.00
C SER A 179 2.88 -22.94 -7.01
N PRO A 180 2.89 -24.25 -7.32
CA PRO A 180 3.78 -24.78 -8.37
C PRO A 180 3.42 -24.28 -9.76
N PHE A 181 2.13 -24.08 -10.03
CA PHE A 181 1.63 -23.57 -11.29
C PHE A 181 1.91 -22.07 -11.44
N ILE A 182 1.71 -21.32 -10.34
CA ILE A 182 2.03 -19.89 -10.28
C ILE A 182 3.53 -19.68 -10.54
N ALA A 183 4.40 -20.41 -9.85
CA ALA A 183 5.84 -20.30 -10.03
C ALA A 183 6.26 -20.60 -11.48
N LYS A 184 5.62 -21.60 -12.14
CA LYS A 184 5.89 -21.90 -13.54
C LYS A 184 5.55 -20.72 -14.47
N GLY A 185 4.45 -20.01 -14.21
CA GLY A 185 4.07 -18.82 -14.99
C GLY A 185 5.08 -17.67 -14.79
N ILE A 186 5.51 -17.41 -13.55
CA ILE A 186 6.53 -16.41 -13.27
C ILE A 186 7.87 -16.77 -13.93
N ASN A 187 8.27 -18.04 -13.89
CA ASN A 187 9.50 -18.49 -14.56
C ASN A 187 9.48 -18.22 -16.07
N LYS A 188 8.29 -18.35 -16.71
CA LYS A 188 8.12 -17.99 -18.12
C LYS A 188 8.35 -16.48 -18.37
N VAL A 189 7.86 -15.63 -17.47
CA VAL A 189 8.08 -14.19 -17.53
C VAL A 189 9.58 -13.87 -17.32
N ILE A 190 10.24 -14.52 -16.37
CA ILE A 190 11.69 -14.40 -16.16
C ILE A 190 12.46 -14.82 -17.40
N ASP A 191 12.09 -15.95 -18.03
CA ASP A 191 12.70 -16.40 -19.30
C ASP A 191 12.56 -15.37 -20.44
N ALA A 192 11.47 -14.60 -20.47
CA ALA A 192 11.28 -13.54 -21.46
C ALA A 192 12.20 -12.34 -21.15
N ILE A 193 12.32 -11.96 -19.88
CA ILE A 193 13.25 -10.90 -19.45
C ILE A 193 14.70 -11.28 -19.80
N GLU A 194 15.13 -12.52 -19.51
CA GLU A 194 16.49 -12.98 -19.82
C GLU A 194 16.82 -12.93 -21.33
N LYS A 195 15.82 -13.10 -22.19
CA LYS A 195 16.00 -13.04 -23.64
C LYS A 195 16.10 -11.61 -24.17
N THR A 196 15.58 -10.62 -23.45
CA THR A 196 15.56 -9.21 -23.85
C THR A 196 16.67 -8.42 -23.16
N ASP A 197 16.62 -8.36 -21.84
CA ASP A 197 17.63 -7.72 -20.98
C ASP A 197 17.79 -8.53 -19.68
N ALA A 198 18.77 -9.42 -19.65
CA ALA A 198 19.06 -10.25 -18.49
C ALA A 198 19.46 -9.46 -17.22
N SER A 199 19.78 -8.17 -17.33
CA SER A 199 20.14 -7.32 -16.19
C SER A 199 18.93 -6.68 -15.51
N ALA A 200 17.78 -6.57 -16.20
CA ALA A 200 16.57 -5.97 -15.67
C ALA A 200 15.94 -6.85 -14.58
N PRO A 201 15.69 -6.33 -13.37
CA PRO A 201 15.02 -7.09 -12.32
C PRO A 201 13.52 -7.32 -12.60
N LEU A 202 12.97 -8.37 -12.00
CA LEU A 202 11.53 -8.57 -11.82
C LEU A 202 11.16 -8.33 -10.37
N LEU A 203 10.19 -7.44 -10.13
CA LEU A 203 9.61 -7.18 -8.81
C LEU A 203 8.30 -7.98 -8.66
N LEU A 204 8.15 -8.67 -7.52
CA LEU A 204 6.90 -9.28 -7.07
C LEU A 204 6.43 -8.60 -5.77
N SER A 205 5.16 -8.16 -5.72
CA SER A 205 4.59 -7.50 -4.53
C SER A 205 3.39 -8.26 -3.95
N PRO A 206 3.60 -9.39 -3.28
CA PRO A 206 2.54 -10.16 -2.64
C PRO A 206 2.13 -9.55 -1.29
N TYR A 207 1.01 -10.01 -0.71
CA TYR A 207 0.57 -9.58 0.61
C TYR A 207 0.30 -10.74 1.57
N PHE A 208 0.24 -10.42 2.86
CA PHE A 208 -0.19 -11.33 3.91
C PHE A 208 -1.55 -10.88 4.45
N SER A 209 -2.47 -11.83 4.70
CA SER A 209 -3.71 -11.56 5.41
C SER A 209 -3.75 -12.37 6.70
N GLN A 210 -3.91 -11.69 7.83
CA GLN A 210 -4.12 -12.32 9.14
C GLN A 210 -5.57 -12.79 9.37
N PHE A 211 -6.50 -12.44 8.47
CA PHE A 211 -7.92 -12.76 8.57
C PHE A 211 -8.34 -13.92 7.66
N GLY A 212 -7.44 -14.45 6.84
CA GLY A 212 -7.74 -15.55 5.94
C GLY A 212 -7.85 -16.92 6.64
N ALA A 213 -8.12 -17.95 5.86
CA ALA A 213 -8.22 -19.33 6.37
C ALA A 213 -6.91 -19.91 6.93
N ASN A 214 -5.78 -19.19 6.77
CA ASN A 214 -4.45 -19.56 7.27
C ASN A 214 -3.70 -18.35 7.83
N PRO A 215 -4.14 -17.76 8.96
CA PRO A 215 -3.52 -16.56 9.51
C PRO A 215 -2.20 -16.86 10.26
N GLU A 216 -1.81 -18.13 10.38
CA GLU A 216 -0.66 -18.53 11.17
C GLU A 216 0.65 -18.19 10.45
N ILE A 217 1.46 -17.34 11.07
CA ILE A 217 2.74 -16.83 10.55
C ILE A 217 3.71 -17.97 10.18
N GLU A 218 3.80 -19.02 11.01
CA GLU A 218 4.67 -20.15 10.73
C GLU A 218 4.23 -20.93 9.47
N SER A 219 2.92 -21.11 9.28
CA SER A 219 2.38 -21.72 8.06
C SER A 219 2.64 -20.85 6.82
N ALA A 220 2.57 -19.53 6.97
CA ALA A 220 2.90 -18.60 5.90
C ALA A 220 4.40 -18.63 5.57
N LYS A 221 5.27 -18.69 6.56
CA LYS A 221 6.72 -18.82 6.35
C LYS A 221 7.06 -20.08 5.54
N ILE A 222 6.52 -21.24 5.92
CA ILE A 222 6.72 -22.50 5.18
C ILE A 222 6.25 -22.35 3.73
N PHE A 223 5.09 -21.72 3.53
CA PHE A 223 4.56 -21.49 2.20
C PHE A 223 5.48 -20.59 1.37
N TRP A 224 5.85 -19.41 1.87
CA TRP A 224 6.70 -18.47 1.14
C TRP A 224 8.09 -19.04 0.87
N THR A 225 8.70 -19.75 1.84
CA THR A 225 9.97 -20.46 1.62
C THR A 225 9.86 -21.43 0.44
N SER A 226 8.81 -22.26 0.43
CA SER A 226 8.59 -23.24 -0.64
C SER A 226 8.28 -22.58 -1.98
N PHE A 227 7.50 -21.50 -2.00
CA PHE A 227 7.16 -20.75 -3.19
C PHE A 227 8.40 -20.10 -3.81
N LEU A 228 9.13 -19.32 -3.03
CA LEU A 228 10.35 -18.63 -3.46
C LEU A 228 11.39 -19.60 -4.01
N SER A 229 11.55 -20.80 -3.40
CA SER A 229 12.49 -21.82 -3.88
C SER A 229 12.16 -22.37 -5.28
N ARG A 230 10.90 -22.25 -5.74
CA ARG A 230 10.41 -22.74 -7.05
C ARG A 230 10.49 -21.72 -8.17
N VAL A 231 10.54 -20.45 -7.83
CA VAL A 231 10.72 -19.38 -8.82
C VAL A 231 12.19 -19.31 -9.19
N ASP A 232 12.48 -19.17 -10.46
CA ASP A 232 13.84 -19.11 -11.01
C ASP A 232 14.43 -17.70 -10.90
N PHE A 233 14.28 -17.11 -9.71
CA PHE A 233 14.79 -15.79 -9.39
C PHE A 233 16.29 -15.67 -9.63
N ARG A 234 16.68 -14.51 -10.13
CA ARG A 234 18.05 -14.07 -10.34
C ARG A 234 18.46 -13.14 -9.19
N SER A 235 19.75 -12.90 -9.02
CA SER A 235 20.26 -12.10 -7.90
C SER A 235 19.79 -10.64 -7.88
N GLN A 236 19.37 -10.09 -9.01
CA GLN A 236 18.80 -8.74 -9.11
C GLN A 236 17.28 -8.68 -8.88
N ASP A 237 16.58 -9.82 -8.87
CA ASP A 237 15.13 -9.84 -8.70
C ASP A 237 14.71 -9.44 -7.29
N ILE A 238 13.50 -8.89 -7.17
CA ILE A 238 13.02 -8.20 -5.99
C ILE A 238 11.74 -8.88 -5.47
N PHE A 239 11.79 -9.35 -4.24
CA PHE A 239 10.62 -9.74 -3.48
C PHE A 239 10.23 -8.58 -2.58
N CYS A 240 9.08 -7.94 -2.86
CA CYS A 240 8.63 -6.70 -2.24
C CYS A 240 7.25 -6.86 -1.63
N PRO A 241 7.07 -7.64 -0.55
CA PRO A 241 5.77 -7.84 0.05
C PRO A 241 5.19 -6.54 0.61
N GLN A 242 3.84 -6.44 0.51
CA GLN A 242 3.05 -5.38 1.09
C GLN A 242 2.90 -5.60 2.59
N ASP A 243 2.91 -4.53 3.38
CA ASP A 243 2.60 -4.58 4.81
C ASP A 243 1.11 -4.79 5.08
N ALA A 244 0.26 -4.43 4.12
CA ALA A 244 -1.19 -4.63 4.10
C ALA A 244 -1.93 -4.01 5.31
N VAL A 245 -1.35 -2.98 5.93
CA VAL A 245 -1.94 -2.24 7.07
C VAL A 245 -3.00 -1.27 6.60
N GLY A 246 -2.72 -0.51 5.54
CA GLY A 246 -3.65 0.44 4.96
C GLY A 246 -4.91 -0.23 4.43
N ALA A 247 -4.76 -1.35 3.73
CA ALA A 247 -5.84 -2.19 3.25
C ALA A 247 -6.60 -2.93 4.37
N GLY A 248 -6.08 -2.91 5.60
CA GLY A 248 -6.72 -3.53 6.76
C GLY A 248 -6.57 -5.05 6.87
N TRP A 249 -5.67 -5.65 6.10
CA TRP A 249 -5.40 -7.09 6.17
C TRP A 249 -4.44 -7.47 7.29
N VAL A 250 -3.70 -6.49 7.84
CA VAL A 250 -2.71 -6.66 8.90
C VAL A 250 -2.92 -5.60 9.98
N PHE A 251 -2.86 -6.00 11.26
CA PHE A 251 -2.73 -5.05 12.36
C PHE A 251 -1.27 -4.64 12.54
N GLU A 252 -1.03 -3.36 12.75
CA GLU A 252 0.29 -2.77 12.89
C GLU A 252 1.16 -3.49 13.93
N GLU A 253 0.59 -3.90 15.08
CA GLU A 253 1.30 -4.63 16.12
C GLU A 253 1.85 -6.00 15.68
N ASN A 254 1.37 -6.55 14.57
CA ASN A 254 1.84 -7.83 14.03
C ASN A 254 2.99 -7.68 13.02
N LEU A 255 3.24 -6.46 12.53
CA LEU A 255 4.28 -6.20 11.52
C LEU A 255 5.65 -6.76 11.87
N PRO A 256 6.19 -6.66 13.11
CA PRO A 256 7.51 -7.22 13.43
C PRO A 256 7.59 -8.73 13.15
N ASN A 257 6.51 -9.46 13.40
CA ASN A 257 6.46 -10.89 13.15
C ASN A 257 6.30 -11.22 11.66
N ILE A 258 5.55 -10.40 10.94
CA ILE A 258 5.32 -10.56 9.49
C ILE A 258 6.61 -10.26 8.73
N TRP A 259 7.30 -9.18 9.01
CA TRP A 259 8.57 -8.86 8.36
C TRP A 259 9.65 -9.90 8.67
N ARG A 260 9.70 -10.39 9.91
CA ARG A 260 10.58 -11.51 10.26
C ARG A 260 10.24 -12.77 9.45
N MET A 261 8.96 -13.09 9.30
CA MET A 261 8.47 -14.22 8.51
C MET A 261 8.95 -14.12 7.05
N TYR A 262 8.81 -12.96 6.40
CA TYR A 262 9.29 -12.74 5.03
C TYR A 262 10.82 -12.83 4.92
N SER A 263 11.55 -12.18 5.83
CA SER A 263 13.02 -12.24 5.87
C SER A 263 13.53 -13.68 6.06
N ASP A 264 12.90 -14.45 6.95
CA ASP A 264 13.24 -15.85 7.17
C ASP A 264 12.91 -16.71 5.94
N ALA A 265 11.77 -16.45 5.27
CA ALA A 265 11.36 -17.16 4.07
C ALA A 265 12.36 -16.94 2.91
N VAL A 266 12.80 -15.70 2.70
CA VAL A 266 13.84 -15.39 1.69
C VAL A 266 15.13 -16.15 2.02
N LYS A 267 15.64 -16.04 3.24
CA LYS A 267 16.87 -16.74 3.66
C LYS A 267 16.78 -18.26 3.50
N GLN A 268 15.63 -18.85 3.89
CA GLN A 268 15.42 -20.29 3.84
C GLN A 268 15.10 -20.84 2.45
N SER A 269 14.68 -19.98 1.51
CA SER A 269 14.43 -20.37 0.11
C SER A 269 15.71 -20.76 -0.63
N GLY A 270 16.87 -20.30 -0.15
CA GLY A 270 18.15 -20.50 -0.81
C GLY A 270 18.35 -19.61 -2.05
N LYS A 271 17.49 -18.62 -2.25
CA LYS A 271 17.61 -17.63 -3.34
C LYS A 271 18.37 -16.40 -2.85
N ASP A 272 19.25 -15.90 -3.69
CA ASP A 272 19.96 -14.63 -3.52
C ASP A 272 19.14 -13.55 -4.23
N ILE A 273 18.18 -12.95 -3.53
CA ILE A 273 17.25 -11.95 -4.04
C ILE A 273 17.11 -10.80 -3.07
N HIS A 274 16.73 -9.64 -3.58
CA HIS A 274 16.48 -8.46 -2.77
C HIS A 274 15.13 -8.58 -2.03
N LEU A 275 15.12 -8.21 -0.76
CA LEU A 275 13.88 -8.03 0.01
C LEU A 275 13.63 -6.54 0.16
N TRP A 276 12.60 -6.03 -0.52
CA TRP A 276 12.08 -4.69 -0.35
C TRP A 276 10.79 -4.73 0.48
N ALA A 277 10.33 -3.58 0.92
CA ALA A 277 9.06 -3.43 1.62
C ALA A 277 8.14 -2.50 0.84
N ASN A 278 6.87 -2.89 0.65
CA ASN A 278 5.83 -2.00 0.17
C ASN A 278 4.96 -1.60 1.36
N CYS A 279 5.14 -0.37 1.86
CA CYS A 279 4.41 0.19 2.99
C CYS A 279 3.24 1.06 2.48
N GLU A 280 2.03 0.77 2.96
CA GLU A 280 0.81 1.44 2.50
C GLU A 280 0.59 2.76 3.25
N ASN A 281 0.60 3.89 2.51
CA ASN A 281 0.38 5.24 3.04
C ASN A 281 -1.09 5.71 2.96
N PHE A 282 -2.02 4.78 2.78
CA PHE A 282 -3.46 4.99 2.82
C PHE A 282 -4.11 4.22 3.97
N THR A 283 -5.37 4.51 4.26
CA THR A 283 -6.15 3.76 5.26
C THR A 283 -7.60 3.58 4.81
N SER A 284 -8.21 2.47 5.20
CA SER A 284 -9.66 2.30 5.08
C SER A 284 -10.37 3.06 6.21
N PRO A 285 -11.22 4.05 5.91
CA PRO A 285 -11.95 4.81 6.93
C PRO A 285 -12.94 3.95 7.72
N SER A 286 -13.36 2.82 7.18
CA SER A 286 -14.23 1.84 7.86
C SER A 286 -13.45 0.86 8.74
N PHE A 287 -12.12 0.90 8.71
CA PHE A 287 -11.29 0.03 9.51
C PHE A 287 -11.41 0.38 11.00
N LYS A 288 -12.14 -0.44 11.73
CA LYS A 288 -12.21 -0.36 13.19
C LYS A 288 -10.92 -0.98 13.72
N SER A 289 -9.98 -0.16 14.18
CA SER A 289 -8.87 -0.67 15.00
C SER A 289 -9.48 -1.38 16.22
N ASN A 290 -9.48 -2.68 16.19
CA ASN A 290 -10.06 -3.47 17.26
C ASN A 290 -8.99 -3.82 18.28
N THR A 291 -8.97 -3.07 19.37
CA THR A 291 -8.34 -3.51 20.60
C THR A 291 -9.17 -4.59 21.34
N SER A 292 -10.29 -5.02 20.80
CA SER A 292 -11.10 -6.09 21.40
C SER A 292 -12.11 -6.69 20.43
N GLY A 293 -11.82 -7.85 19.85
CA GLY A 293 -12.78 -8.81 19.35
C GLY A 293 -13.07 -8.79 17.85
N LEU A 294 -12.68 -9.85 17.22
CA LEU A 294 -13.13 -10.48 15.99
C LEU A 294 -14.41 -9.91 15.36
N THR A 295 -14.31 -8.92 14.57
CA THR A 295 -15.21 -8.69 13.45
C THR A 295 -14.39 -8.20 12.30
N THR A 296 -14.21 -9.06 11.31
CA THR A 296 -13.63 -8.74 10.03
C THR A 296 -14.48 -7.68 9.33
N PRO A 297 -13.98 -6.50 9.07
CA PRO A 297 -14.47 -5.74 7.94
C PRO A 297 -13.55 -6.06 6.78
N PHE A 298 -13.96 -6.97 5.91
CA PHE A 298 -13.47 -6.91 4.54
C PHE A 298 -13.81 -5.51 4.02
N PRO A 299 -12.90 -4.81 3.33
CA PRO A 299 -13.28 -3.65 2.56
C PRO A 299 -14.48 -4.07 1.71
N THR A 300 -15.59 -3.37 1.84
CA THR A 300 -16.69 -3.60 0.91
C THR A 300 -16.25 -3.07 -0.45
N GLU A 301 -16.81 -3.58 -1.54
CA GLU A 301 -16.47 -3.19 -2.92
C GLU A 301 -16.54 -1.66 -3.19
N ASN A 302 -16.99 -0.86 -2.23
CA ASN A 302 -17.11 0.60 -2.26
C ASN A 302 -16.32 1.27 -1.12
N THR A 303 -15.26 0.66 -0.61
CA THR A 303 -14.43 1.32 0.41
C THR A 303 -13.50 2.31 -0.28
N GLU A 304 -13.81 3.59 -0.13
CA GLU A 304 -12.91 4.66 -0.52
C GLU A 304 -11.77 4.74 0.51
N TYR A 305 -10.54 4.53 0.07
CA TYR A 305 -9.36 4.70 0.91
C TYR A 305 -9.03 6.19 1.05
N VAL A 306 -8.50 6.55 2.21
CA VAL A 306 -8.08 7.92 2.52
C VAL A 306 -6.61 7.94 2.92
N THR A 307 -5.99 9.12 2.88
CA THR A 307 -4.59 9.30 3.26
C THR A 307 -4.36 8.91 4.73
N ALA A 308 -3.30 8.16 4.99
CA ALA A 308 -2.84 7.87 6.35
C ALA A 308 -2.07 9.05 6.92
N THR A 309 -2.19 9.29 8.22
CA THR A 309 -1.30 10.22 8.93
C THR A 309 0.12 9.69 8.99
N LEU A 310 1.09 10.59 9.01
CA LEU A 310 2.50 10.24 8.89
C LEU A 310 3.01 9.39 10.06
N ASP A 311 2.50 9.59 11.29
CA ASP A 311 2.89 8.81 12.47
C ASP A 311 2.68 7.30 12.28
N ARG A 312 1.53 6.92 11.71
CA ARG A 312 1.26 5.52 11.40
C ARG A 312 2.21 5.01 10.31
N PHE A 313 2.38 5.79 9.25
CA PHE A 313 3.21 5.41 8.12
C PHE A 313 4.71 5.30 8.52
N VAL A 314 5.21 6.21 9.34
CA VAL A 314 6.57 6.14 9.90
C VAL A 314 6.76 4.86 10.72
N ARG A 315 5.83 4.50 11.61
CA ARG A 315 5.95 3.24 12.38
C ARG A 315 6.02 2.00 11.48
N GLN A 316 5.28 1.98 10.34
CA GLN A 316 5.38 0.90 9.36
C GLN A 316 6.79 0.85 8.74
N MET A 317 7.32 2.00 8.31
CA MET A 317 8.65 2.12 7.73
C MET A 317 9.76 1.80 8.74
N GLU A 318 9.67 2.27 9.98
CA GLU A 318 10.61 1.93 11.06
C GLU A 318 10.72 0.41 11.25
N ILE A 319 9.59 -0.31 11.31
CA ILE A 319 9.60 -1.76 11.45
C ILE A 319 10.19 -2.43 10.20
N ALA A 320 9.77 -2.01 9.00
CA ALA A 320 10.22 -2.57 7.74
C ALA A 320 11.73 -2.38 7.52
N SER A 321 12.29 -1.22 7.91
CA SER A 321 13.70 -0.86 7.74
C SER A 321 14.70 -1.83 8.37
N HIS A 322 14.29 -2.57 9.38
CA HIS A 322 15.11 -3.61 10.00
C HIS A 322 15.21 -4.90 9.17
N TYR A 323 14.33 -5.08 8.19
CA TYR A 323 14.23 -6.32 7.42
C TYR A 323 14.47 -6.14 5.93
N ALA A 324 14.02 -5.03 5.37
CA ALA A 324 14.09 -4.70 3.96
C ALA A 324 15.31 -3.84 3.61
N GLU A 325 15.79 -3.94 2.38
CA GLU A 325 16.90 -3.15 1.85
C GLU A 325 16.46 -1.79 1.31
N ASN A 326 15.21 -1.73 0.82
CA ASN A 326 14.53 -0.51 0.39
C ASN A 326 13.07 -0.56 0.81
N ILE A 327 12.48 0.60 0.98
CA ILE A 327 11.05 0.78 1.25
C ILE A 327 10.44 1.53 0.06
N ILE A 328 9.35 1.02 -0.46
CA ILE A 328 8.51 1.72 -1.43
C ILE A 328 7.11 1.87 -0.86
N THR A 329 6.28 2.71 -1.48
CA THR A 329 4.92 2.95 -0.99
C THR A 329 3.86 2.77 -2.06
N PHE A 330 2.68 2.38 -1.68
CA PHE A 330 1.48 2.45 -2.47
C PHE A 330 0.51 3.44 -1.83
N SER A 331 0.34 4.64 -2.39
CA SER A 331 1.20 5.27 -3.38
C SER A 331 1.38 6.75 -3.07
N TYR A 332 2.58 7.28 -3.22
CA TYR A 332 2.85 8.70 -2.99
C TYR A 332 2.00 9.60 -3.88
N ASN A 333 1.95 9.31 -5.19
CA ASN A 333 1.24 10.15 -6.15
C ASN A 333 -0.25 10.28 -5.87
N HIS A 334 -0.88 9.28 -5.24
CA HIS A 334 -2.30 9.30 -4.92
C HIS A 334 -2.61 9.94 -3.56
N TYR A 335 -1.73 9.74 -2.56
CA TYR A 335 -2.06 10.09 -1.18
C TYR A 335 -1.20 11.20 -0.58
N TYR A 336 0.01 11.43 -1.09
CA TYR A 336 0.97 12.37 -0.51
C TYR A 336 1.45 13.45 -1.49
N SER A 337 1.28 13.28 -2.83
CA SER A 337 1.70 14.29 -3.80
C SER A 337 0.89 15.58 -3.64
N PRO A 338 1.54 16.74 -3.46
CA PRO A 338 0.87 18.03 -3.33
C PRO A 338 0.21 18.47 -4.64
N VAL A 339 0.50 17.80 -5.75
CA VAL A 339 -0.09 18.06 -7.06
C VAL A 339 -1.45 17.36 -7.22
N TYR A 340 -1.70 16.32 -6.43
CA TYR A 340 -2.94 15.53 -6.46
C TYR A 340 -3.80 15.65 -5.19
N THR A 341 -3.17 15.77 -4.01
CA THR A 341 -3.85 15.88 -2.72
C THR A 341 -3.46 17.17 -1.99
N ASP A 342 -3.85 17.34 -0.73
CA ASP A 342 -3.49 18.52 0.05
C ASP A 342 -1.97 18.56 0.33
N PRO A 343 -1.31 19.70 0.13
CA PRO A 343 0.14 19.83 0.36
C PRO A 343 0.61 19.46 1.77
N MET A 344 -0.26 19.54 2.78
CA MET A 344 0.11 19.26 4.16
C MET A 344 0.76 17.89 4.37
N PHE A 345 0.35 16.86 3.62
CA PHE A 345 0.94 15.51 3.74
C PHE A 345 2.36 15.45 3.21
N HIS A 346 2.60 16.09 2.07
CA HIS A 346 3.94 16.20 1.49
C HIS A 346 4.86 17.05 2.39
N GLU A 347 4.40 18.23 2.79
CA GLU A 347 5.16 19.14 3.65
C GLU A 347 5.53 18.49 4.99
N THR A 348 4.59 17.76 5.61
CA THR A 348 4.85 17.01 6.84
C THR A 348 5.91 15.92 6.63
N TYR A 349 5.89 15.23 5.48
CA TYR A 349 6.91 14.23 5.18
C TYR A 349 8.29 14.86 4.92
N LEU A 350 8.35 15.99 4.22
CA LEU A 350 9.62 16.73 4.04
C LEU A 350 10.18 17.20 5.38
N ASP A 351 9.34 17.73 6.27
CA ASP A 351 9.77 18.13 7.63
C ASP A 351 10.36 16.93 8.39
N TYR A 352 9.72 15.77 8.31
CA TYR A 352 10.23 14.53 8.91
C TYR A 352 11.62 14.15 8.37
N LEU A 353 11.85 14.25 7.06
CA LEU A 353 13.16 13.97 6.44
C LEU A 353 14.22 14.99 6.88
N GLU A 354 13.90 16.28 6.85
CA GLU A 354 14.81 17.38 7.18
C GLU A 354 15.19 17.41 8.67
N ASN A 355 14.27 16.98 9.54
CA ASN A 355 14.50 16.92 11.00
C ASN A 355 15.16 15.61 11.47
N GLY A 356 15.75 14.83 10.55
CA GLY A 356 16.46 13.59 10.89
C GLY A 356 15.53 12.49 11.40
N HIS A 357 14.41 12.30 10.72
CA HIS A 357 13.36 11.31 10.99
C HIS A 357 12.62 11.53 12.33
N VAL A 358 12.45 12.77 12.72
CA VAL A 358 11.66 13.15 13.91
C VAL A 358 10.35 13.75 13.46
N LEU A 359 9.24 13.16 13.91
CA LEU A 359 7.90 13.67 13.62
C LEU A 359 7.65 15.02 14.33
N GLU A 360 6.99 15.91 13.63
CA GLU A 360 6.38 17.09 14.20
C GLU A 360 5.42 16.70 15.34
N SER A 361 5.27 17.56 16.36
CA SER A 361 4.55 17.22 17.61
C SER A 361 3.63 18.33 18.14
N GLU A 362 3.37 19.39 17.37
CA GLU A 362 2.42 20.44 17.73
C GLU A 362 0.99 19.99 17.39
N ALA A 363 0.13 19.85 18.40
CA ALA A 363 -1.21 19.33 18.21
C ALA A 363 -2.19 20.42 17.75
N PRO A 364 -3.22 20.09 16.95
CA PRO A 364 -4.28 21.02 16.57
C PRO A 364 -5.03 21.59 17.78
N THR A 365 -5.63 22.75 17.58
CA THR A 365 -6.59 23.26 18.55
C THR A 365 -7.81 22.34 18.64
N ALA A 366 -8.45 22.24 19.80
CA ALA A 366 -9.70 21.49 19.94
C ALA A 366 -10.81 22.08 19.06
N PRO A 367 -11.70 21.27 18.46
CA PRO A 367 -12.90 21.75 17.78
C PRO A 367 -13.78 22.56 18.75
N THR A 368 -14.50 23.55 18.24
CA THR A 368 -15.34 24.43 19.06
C THR A 368 -16.77 24.53 18.52
N ALA A 369 -17.66 25.18 19.26
CA ALA A 369 -19.05 25.43 18.86
C ALA A 369 -19.81 24.18 18.40
N LEU A 370 -19.62 23.05 19.12
CA LEU A 370 -20.33 21.82 18.82
C LEU A 370 -21.83 22.02 18.95
N ALA A 371 -22.59 21.54 17.95
CA ALA A 371 -24.04 21.65 17.95
C ALA A 371 -24.69 20.49 17.19
N PHE A 372 -25.85 20.05 17.68
CA PHE A 372 -26.73 19.16 16.92
C PHE A 372 -27.72 19.95 16.08
N SER A 373 -28.00 19.44 14.90
CA SER A 373 -29.02 19.93 13.99
C SER A 373 -29.78 18.75 13.35
N THR A 374 -30.77 19.03 12.54
CA THR A 374 -31.48 18.02 11.78
C THR A 374 -31.37 18.39 10.29
N ASP A 375 -30.97 17.42 9.45
CA ASP A 375 -30.93 17.62 8.01
C ASP A 375 -32.31 17.58 7.35
N SER A 376 -32.39 17.77 6.04
CA SER A 376 -33.64 17.74 5.26
C SER A 376 -34.36 16.40 5.28
N ASP A 377 -33.64 15.31 5.55
CA ASP A 377 -34.14 13.95 5.59
C ASP A 377 -34.54 13.51 6.99
N GLY A 378 -34.35 14.39 7.99
CA GLY A 378 -34.70 14.16 9.39
C GLY A 378 -33.62 13.45 10.21
N ASN A 379 -32.40 13.30 9.67
CA ASN A 379 -31.28 12.69 10.40
C ASN A 379 -30.65 13.70 11.38
N THR A 380 -30.13 13.21 12.49
CA THR A 380 -29.32 14.00 13.43
C THR A 380 -27.95 14.24 12.85
N VAL A 381 -27.55 15.50 12.79
CA VAL A 381 -26.20 15.93 12.35
C VAL A 381 -25.49 16.61 13.51
N LEU A 382 -24.27 16.15 13.83
CA LEU A 382 -23.35 16.79 14.76
C LEU A 382 -22.34 17.63 13.96
N GLY A 383 -22.37 18.95 14.14
CA GLY A 383 -21.48 19.90 13.51
C GLY A 383 -20.58 20.60 14.52
N TRP A 384 -19.45 21.15 14.05
CA TRP A 384 -18.48 21.91 14.84
C TRP A 384 -17.77 22.99 14.04
N GLN A 385 -17.12 23.91 14.72
CA GLN A 385 -16.22 24.86 14.10
C GLN A 385 -14.83 24.22 13.95
N ALA A 386 -14.21 24.40 12.78
CA ALA A 386 -12.90 23.86 12.44
C ALA A 386 -11.82 24.18 13.49
N SER A 387 -10.93 23.24 13.68
CA SER A 387 -9.66 23.42 14.37
C SER A 387 -8.65 24.16 13.49
N SER A 388 -7.62 24.73 14.09
CA SER A 388 -6.44 25.27 13.42
C SER A 388 -5.20 24.52 13.86
N ASP A 389 -4.24 24.44 12.97
CA ASP A 389 -2.97 23.76 13.18
C ASP A 389 -1.86 24.47 12.37
N ASN A 390 -0.57 24.23 12.69
CA ASN A 390 0.59 24.79 11.99
C ASN A 390 0.84 24.15 10.62
N ILE A 391 0.53 22.85 10.45
CA ILE A 391 0.69 22.11 9.18
C ILE A 391 -0.66 21.78 8.52
N GLY A 392 -1.74 21.66 9.28
CA GLY A 392 -3.09 21.42 8.78
C GLY A 392 -3.78 20.24 9.46
N VAL A 393 -5.11 20.33 9.54
CA VAL A 393 -5.96 19.30 10.13
C VAL A 393 -6.33 18.28 9.06
N ALA A 394 -5.86 17.05 9.20
CA ALA A 394 -6.10 15.97 8.26
C ALA A 394 -7.53 15.39 8.38
N TYR A 395 -8.00 15.20 9.60
CA TYR A 395 -9.35 14.66 9.82
C TYR A 395 -9.85 14.89 11.26
N TYR A 396 -11.14 14.67 11.44
CA TYR A 396 -11.80 14.63 12.76
C TYR A 396 -12.31 13.22 13.05
N ARG A 397 -12.06 12.76 14.27
CA ARG A 397 -12.59 11.49 14.79
C ARG A 397 -13.72 11.78 15.75
N VAL A 398 -14.88 11.18 15.49
CA VAL A 398 -16.06 11.31 16.36
C VAL A 398 -16.33 10.00 17.08
N CYS A 399 -16.49 10.07 18.40
CA CYS A 399 -16.83 8.93 19.24
C CYS A 399 -18.13 9.23 20.03
N ALA A 400 -18.92 8.17 20.29
CA ALA A 400 -20.08 8.17 21.18
C ALA A 400 -19.76 7.29 22.38
N ASP A 401 -19.81 7.84 23.61
CA ASP A 401 -19.42 7.17 24.87
C ASP A 401 -18.07 6.43 24.72
N GLY A 402 -17.09 7.10 24.10
CA GLY A 402 -15.74 6.59 23.85
C GLY A 402 -15.60 5.58 22.71
N LYS A 403 -16.70 5.22 22.01
CA LYS A 403 -16.65 4.32 20.87
C LYS A 403 -16.64 5.11 19.56
N PHE A 404 -15.79 4.74 18.63
CA PHE A 404 -15.74 5.32 17.30
C PHE A 404 -17.10 5.17 16.58
N VAL A 405 -17.59 6.26 16.00
CA VAL A 405 -18.85 6.29 15.24
C VAL A 405 -18.69 6.91 13.86
N ALA A 406 -17.82 7.90 13.69
CA ALA A 406 -17.61 8.56 12.40
C ALA A 406 -16.22 9.20 12.29
N ARG A 407 -15.82 9.47 11.07
CA ARG A 407 -14.64 10.25 10.69
C ARG A 407 -15.08 11.29 9.65
N SER A 408 -14.54 12.51 9.70
CA SER A 408 -14.69 13.55 8.68
C SER A 408 -13.30 13.97 8.22
N GLU A 409 -13.06 13.88 6.92
CA GLU A 409 -11.78 14.22 6.30
C GLU A 409 -11.65 15.73 6.06
N TYR A 410 -10.42 16.23 5.85
CA TYR A 410 -10.13 17.66 5.65
C TYR A 410 -10.93 18.33 4.51
N TRP A 411 -11.30 17.56 3.48
CA TRP A 411 -12.08 18.05 2.33
C TRP A 411 -13.60 17.98 2.55
N GLN A 412 -14.06 17.41 3.66
CA GLN A 412 -15.48 17.28 3.98
C GLN A 412 -15.94 18.43 4.87
N GLU A 413 -17.25 18.56 5.03
CA GLU A 413 -17.81 19.48 6.00
C GLU A 413 -17.44 19.08 7.43
N ASN A 414 -17.28 20.08 8.31
CA ASN A 414 -17.07 19.84 9.73
C ASN A 414 -18.35 19.40 10.42
N ALA A 415 -18.90 18.29 9.93
CA ALA A 415 -20.16 17.70 10.39
C ALA A 415 -20.20 16.19 10.07
N VAL A 416 -20.93 15.46 10.85
CA VAL A 416 -21.21 14.03 10.59
C VAL A 416 -22.67 13.69 10.90
N THR A 417 -23.27 12.82 10.10
CA THR A 417 -24.60 12.28 10.39
C THR A 417 -24.46 11.19 11.44
N ILE A 418 -25.26 11.30 12.49
CA ILE A 418 -25.30 10.35 13.60
C ILE A 418 -26.51 9.44 13.44
N ALA A 419 -26.24 8.18 13.12
CA ALA A 419 -27.30 7.17 13.10
C ALA A 419 -27.76 6.85 14.54
N ASP A 420 -29.08 6.78 14.74
CA ASP A 420 -29.71 6.36 16.00
C ASP A 420 -29.21 7.11 17.26
N ALA A 421 -29.09 8.45 17.17
CA ALA A 421 -28.69 9.28 18.30
C ALA A 421 -29.60 9.06 19.52
N GLN A 422 -29.01 8.77 20.70
CA GLN A 422 -29.74 8.49 21.93
C GLN A 422 -29.52 9.62 22.94
N SER A 423 -30.62 10.06 23.60
CA SER A 423 -30.55 11.08 24.62
C SER A 423 -29.65 10.66 25.78
N GLY A 424 -28.77 11.57 26.20
CA GLY A 424 -27.78 11.34 27.26
C GLY A 424 -26.43 10.77 26.77
N THR A 425 -26.28 10.42 25.47
CA THR A 425 -25.00 10.00 24.90
C THR A 425 -24.02 11.18 24.85
N VAL A 426 -22.80 10.95 25.30
CA VAL A 426 -21.71 11.93 25.19
C VAL A 426 -20.93 11.70 23.92
N TYR A 427 -20.93 12.69 23.04
CA TYR A 427 -20.12 12.69 21.82
C TYR A 427 -18.84 13.48 22.05
N SER A 428 -17.71 12.92 21.63
CA SER A 428 -16.42 13.58 21.65
C SER A 428 -15.84 13.69 20.24
N ILE A 429 -15.25 14.84 19.92
CA ILE A 429 -14.60 15.12 18.63
C ILE A 429 -13.14 15.47 18.91
N VAL A 430 -12.23 14.81 18.19
CA VAL A 430 -10.78 15.05 18.22
C VAL A 430 -10.32 15.35 16.82
N ALA A 431 -9.62 16.46 16.63
CA ALA A 431 -8.92 16.77 15.39
C ALA A 431 -7.55 16.07 15.37
N TYR A 432 -7.13 15.62 14.19
CA TYR A 432 -5.80 15.07 13.96
C TYR A 432 -5.14 15.84 12.82
N ASP A 433 -3.88 16.21 12.98
CA ASP A 433 -3.07 16.79 11.91
C ASP A 433 -2.51 15.73 10.94
N ALA A 434 -1.73 16.16 9.94
CA ALA A 434 -1.10 15.27 9.00
C ALA A 434 0.05 14.43 9.61
N ALA A 435 0.68 14.93 10.68
CA ALA A 435 1.68 14.19 11.45
C ALA A 435 1.07 13.09 12.34
N GLY A 436 -0.23 13.20 12.67
CA GLY A 436 -0.97 12.25 13.51
C GLY A 436 -1.20 12.74 14.96
N ASN A 437 -0.86 14.00 15.29
CA ASN A 437 -1.04 14.54 16.63
C ASN A 437 -2.53 14.81 16.90
N PRO A 438 -3.09 14.33 18.02
CA PRO A 438 -4.48 14.58 18.38
C PRO A 438 -4.63 15.90 19.15
N SER A 439 -5.67 16.65 18.84
CA SER A 439 -6.13 17.75 19.70
C SER A 439 -6.67 17.26 21.04
N ALA A 440 -6.91 18.18 21.96
CA ALA A 440 -7.81 17.91 23.08
C ALA A 440 -9.22 17.58 22.56
N ALA A 441 -9.92 16.66 23.22
CA ALA A 441 -11.30 16.31 22.86
C ALA A 441 -12.26 17.47 23.20
N ALA A 442 -13.17 17.78 22.29
CA ALA A 442 -14.34 18.60 22.55
C ALA A 442 -15.58 17.70 22.75
N GLU A 443 -16.39 17.98 23.75
CA GLU A 443 -17.51 17.10 24.13
C GLU A 443 -18.85 17.83 24.11
N ILE A 444 -19.89 17.10 23.74
CA ILE A 444 -21.29 17.54 23.80
C ILE A 444 -22.20 16.35 24.14
N THR A 445 -23.22 16.60 24.94
CA THR A 445 -24.25 15.58 25.25
C THR A 445 -25.49 15.79 24.38
N PHE A 446 -25.98 14.73 23.76
CA PHE A 446 -27.19 14.75 22.96
C PHE A 446 -28.47 14.70 23.81
#